data_6531ca4b6135e36f0970efb95737d0e0
#
_entry.id   6531ca4b6135e36f0970efb95737d0e0
#
_cell.length_a   1.000
_cell.length_b   1.000
_cell.length_c   1.000
_cell.angle_alpha   90.00
_cell.angle_beta   90.00
_cell.angle_gamma   90.00
#
_symmetry.space_group_name_H-M   'P 1'
#
loop_
_entity.id
_entity.type
_entity.pdbx_description
1 polymer ?
#
loop_
_entity_poly.entity_id
_entity_poly.type
_entity_poly.pdbx_seq_one_letter_code
_entity_poly.pdbx_strand_id
1 'polypeptide(L)'
;MDMNRSLLLDLPVFLTVARQGNMTRAAAVLNTVQSNISSRIQRLEEELGATLLVRDSRRVRLTPDGEALIPFALRLEELSKEILSKFGRDDEPRSGSIRIGAIETFAASRLVEILASFTRTHSSVDVSVETGGTAFLWEKVLKSELDVAFVSRRANEPAFFEEKIFEDELVVISRDKAGCLDDLVAADNARLKIFVQRNGCSFTARLTDHLRETGAPKWPMHAVGTLEGVIGSVRAGGGIAVLPRSYLELAPGARDLWLFELPEKFRRVEIYLIAQRWKFPIRLLDAFVQSCLADRAPTDLRL
;
A
#
# COMPACT_ATOMS: atom_id res chain seq x y z
N MET A 1 17.65 27.32 -25.85
CA MET A 1 17.20 27.58 -24.47
C MET A 1 15.68 27.31 -24.29
N ASP A 2 14.98 26.84 -25.32
CA ASP A 2 13.53 26.63 -25.34
C ASP A 2 13.06 25.17 -25.09
N MET A 3 13.94 24.21 -25.23
CA MET A 3 13.61 22.77 -25.12
C MET A 3 12.97 22.37 -23.75
N ASN A 4 13.49 22.89 -22.65
CA ASN A 4 12.97 22.59 -21.30
C ASN A 4 11.58 23.22 -21.02
N ARG A 5 11.22 24.31 -21.68
CA ARG A 5 9.94 25.01 -21.44
C ARG A 5 8.75 24.27 -22.04
N SER A 6 8.94 23.72 -23.25
CA SER A 6 7.92 22.96 -23.95
C SER A 6 7.62 21.66 -23.23
N LEU A 7 8.65 20.91 -22.80
CA LEU A 7 8.50 19.69 -22.03
C LEU A 7 7.63 19.90 -20.78
N LEU A 8 7.90 20.93 -19.98
CA LEU A 8 7.14 21.22 -18.77
C LEU A 8 5.66 21.54 -19.04
N LEU A 9 5.38 22.21 -20.16
CA LEU A 9 4.01 22.57 -20.53
C LEU A 9 3.23 21.41 -21.15
N ASP A 10 3.89 20.51 -21.86
CA ASP A 10 3.23 19.47 -22.65
C ASP A 10 3.08 18.12 -21.93
N LEU A 11 3.88 17.85 -20.90
CA LEU A 11 3.71 16.68 -20.03
C LEU A 11 2.32 16.60 -19.37
N PRO A 12 1.73 17.68 -18.80
CA PRO A 12 0.36 17.64 -18.27
C PRO A 12 -0.70 17.33 -19.35
N VAL A 13 -0.47 17.77 -20.59
CA VAL A 13 -1.36 17.44 -21.70
C VAL A 13 -1.25 15.97 -22.06
N PHE A 14 -0.05 15.43 -22.14
CA PHE A 14 0.19 14.01 -22.36
C PHE A 14 -0.50 13.15 -21.29
N LEU A 15 -0.37 13.49 -20.00
CA LEU A 15 -1.07 12.79 -18.91
C LEU A 15 -2.60 12.81 -19.08
N THR A 16 -3.14 13.97 -19.46
CA THR A 16 -4.59 14.09 -19.68
C THR A 16 -5.04 13.21 -20.84
N VAL A 17 -4.29 13.17 -21.95
CA VAL A 17 -4.58 12.29 -23.08
C VAL A 17 -4.48 10.82 -22.70
N ALA A 18 -3.46 10.42 -21.94
CA ALA A 18 -3.28 9.06 -21.44
C ALA A 18 -4.46 8.61 -20.56
N ARG A 19 -4.90 9.46 -19.64
CA ARG A 19 -6.06 9.22 -18.75
C ARG A 19 -7.38 9.10 -19.52
N GLN A 20 -7.60 9.95 -20.53
CA GLN A 20 -8.85 9.98 -21.27
C GLN A 20 -8.92 8.93 -22.39
N GLY A 21 -7.78 8.40 -22.85
CA GLY A 21 -7.70 7.48 -23.99
C GLY A 21 -8.27 8.05 -25.30
N ASN A 22 -8.45 9.39 -25.38
CA ASN A 22 -9.09 10.05 -26.51
C ASN A 22 -8.68 11.54 -26.55
N MET A 23 -8.20 12.01 -27.70
CA MET A 23 -7.74 13.39 -27.92
C MET A 23 -8.86 14.43 -27.75
N THR A 24 -10.06 14.14 -28.25
CA THR A 24 -11.19 15.06 -28.18
C THR A 24 -11.69 15.23 -26.74
N ARG A 25 -11.75 14.12 -25.96
CA ARG A 25 -12.08 14.19 -24.54
C ARG A 25 -11.02 14.94 -23.74
N ALA A 26 -9.75 14.71 -24.03
CA ALA A 26 -8.66 15.45 -23.40
C ALA A 26 -8.74 16.95 -23.71
N ALA A 27 -9.08 17.33 -24.96
CA ALA A 27 -9.28 18.72 -25.35
C ALA A 27 -10.43 19.37 -24.57
N ALA A 28 -11.53 18.65 -24.37
CA ALA A 28 -12.66 19.14 -23.56
C ALA A 28 -12.26 19.37 -22.09
N VAL A 29 -11.51 18.43 -21.49
CA VAL A 29 -11.01 18.56 -20.10
C VAL A 29 -10.06 19.76 -19.95
N LEU A 30 -9.24 20.03 -20.97
CA LEU A 30 -8.25 21.12 -20.96
C LEU A 30 -8.80 22.44 -21.52
N ASN A 31 -10.13 22.53 -21.77
CA ASN A 31 -10.79 23.69 -22.33
C ASN A 31 -10.09 24.22 -23.62
N THR A 32 -9.75 23.32 -24.52
CA THR A 32 -9.05 23.66 -25.79
C THR A 32 -9.59 22.83 -26.97
N VAL A 33 -8.99 22.99 -28.13
CA VAL A 33 -9.36 22.24 -29.34
C VAL A 33 -8.43 21.06 -29.56
N GLN A 34 -8.94 20.00 -30.21
CA GLN A 34 -8.18 18.77 -30.46
C GLN A 34 -6.90 19.00 -31.27
N SER A 35 -6.89 19.95 -32.21
CA SER A 35 -5.70 20.30 -32.99
C SER A 35 -4.55 20.81 -32.12
N ASN A 36 -4.86 21.60 -31.06
CA ASN A 36 -3.88 22.07 -30.10
C ASN A 36 -3.27 20.92 -29.32
N ILE A 37 -4.11 19.99 -28.85
CA ILE A 37 -3.62 18.77 -28.14
C ILE A 37 -2.68 17.98 -29.08
N SER A 38 -3.09 17.75 -30.34
CA SER A 38 -2.27 17.00 -31.28
C SER A 38 -0.91 17.66 -31.56
N SER A 39 -0.87 18.98 -31.73
CA SER A 39 0.38 19.72 -31.94
C SER A 39 1.29 19.68 -30.72
N ARG A 40 0.73 19.74 -29.51
CA ARG A 40 1.49 19.68 -28.26
C ARG A 40 2.08 18.28 -28.02
N ILE A 41 1.31 17.21 -28.29
CA ILE A 41 1.81 15.84 -28.22
C ILE A 41 2.91 15.62 -29.27
N GLN A 42 2.70 16.04 -30.50
CA GLN A 42 3.71 15.89 -31.56
C GLN A 42 5.02 16.59 -31.18
N ARG A 43 4.96 17.80 -30.65
CA ARG A 43 6.14 18.53 -30.17
C ARG A 43 6.85 17.80 -29.04
N LEU A 44 6.10 17.23 -28.10
CA LEU A 44 6.66 16.43 -27.02
C LEU A 44 7.38 15.17 -27.54
N GLU A 45 6.77 14.48 -28.53
CA GLU A 45 7.35 13.31 -29.19
C GLU A 45 8.64 13.68 -29.96
N GLU A 46 8.63 14.82 -30.66
CA GLU A 46 9.80 15.34 -31.37
C GLU A 46 10.94 15.70 -30.41
N GLU A 47 10.65 16.36 -29.30
CA GLU A 47 11.65 16.72 -28.28
C GLU A 47 12.27 15.51 -27.59
N LEU A 48 11.48 14.48 -27.32
CA LEU A 48 11.95 13.25 -26.69
C LEU A 48 12.56 12.26 -27.69
N GLY A 49 12.38 12.49 -29.01
CA GLY A 49 12.80 11.56 -30.03
C GLY A 49 12.11 10.20 -29.96
N ALA A 50 10.91 10.15 -29.40
CA ALA A 50 10.15 8.93 -29.13
C ALA A 50 8.67 9.10 -29.45
N THR A 51 8.05 8.07 -30.01
CA THR A 51 6.59 8.03 -30.19
C THR A 51 5.94 7.56 -28.90
N LEU A 52 5.11 8.39 -28.30
CA LEU A 52 4.48 8.13 -27.00
C LEU A 52 3.09 7.53 -27.13
N LEU A 53 2.40 7.81 -28.24
CA LEU A 53 1.01 7.44 -28.44
C LEU A 53 0.79 6.74 -29.78
N VAL A 54 0.08 5.63 -29.77
CA VAL A 54 -0.50 5.01 -30.96
C VAL A 54 -1.90 5.56 -31.16
N ARG A 55 -2.14 6.16 -32.33
CA ARG A 55 -3.42 6.76 -32.70
C ARG A 55 -4.21 5.80 -33.57
N ASP A 56 -5.26 5.24 -33.00
CA ASP A 56 -6.27 4.52 -33.77
C ASP A 56 -7.47 5.43 -34.03
N SER A 57 -8.27 5.16 -35.07
CA SER A 57 -9.36 6.06 -35.53
C SER A 57 -10.37 6.45 -34.42
N ARG A 58 -10.41 5.75 -33.30
CA ARG A 58 -11.34 6.02 -32.18
C ARG A 58 -10.69 5.99 -30.80
N ARG A 59 -9.42 5.57 -30.67
CA ARG A 59 -8.74 5.40 -29.37
C ARG A 59 -7.28 5.82 -29.45
N VAL A 60 -6.78 6.30 -28.35
CA VAL A 60 -5.36 6.57 -28.14
C VAL A 60 -4.85 5.57 -27.12
N ARG A 61 -3.74 4.90 -27.42
CA ARG A 61 -3.04 3.96 -26.53
C ARG A 61 -1.60 4.44 -26.34
N LEU A 62 -1.04 4.13 -25.19
CA LEU A 62 0.37 4.37 -24.93
C LEU A 62 1.24 3.38 -25.71
N THR A 63 2.40 3.85 -26.16
CA THR A 63 3.52 2.99 -26.55
C THR A 63 4.31 2.55 -25.31
N PRO A 64 5.28 1.61 -25.40
CA PRO A 64 6.19 1.33 -24.30
C PRO A 64 6.93 2.57 -23.79
N ASP A 65 7.35 3.49 -24.68
CA ASP A 65 7.98 4.76 -24.31
C ASP A 65 6.98 5.70 -23.62
N GLY A 66 5.72 5.71 -24.06
CA GLY A 66 4.64 6.44 -23.41
C GLY A 66 4.38 5.92 -21.99
N GLU A 67 4.34 4.61 -21.81
CA GLU A 67 4.21 4.00 -20.48
C GLU A 67 5.40 4.34 -19.57
N ALA A 68 6.62 4.31 -20.11
CA ALA A 68 7.83 4.69 -19.38
C ALA A 68 7.85 6.18 -18.99
N LEU A 69 7.19 7.06 -19.75
CA LEU A 69 7.11 8.50 -19.45
C LEU A 69 6.10 8.83 -18.35
N ILE A 70 5.05 8.02 -18.16
CA ILE A 70 3.98 8.28 -17.18
C ILE A 70 4.52 8.60 -15.76
N PRO A 71 5.43 7.81 -15.18
CA PRO A 71 5.95 8.11 -13.84
C PRO A 71 6.62 9.49 -13.73
N PHE A 72 7.35 9.90 -14.76
CA PHE A 72 8.03 11.21 -14.78
C PHE A 72 7.02 12.36 -14.89
N ALA A 73 6.02 12.19 -15.73
CA ALA A 73 4.98 13.20 -15.94
C ALA A 73 4.10 13.38 -14.67
N LEU A 74 3.76 12.28 -13.99
CA LEU A 74 3.07 12.32 -12.70
C LEU A 74 3.91 13.02 -11.63
N ARG A 75 5.21 12.72 -11.57
CA ARG A 75 6.13 13.35 -10.64
C ARG A 75 6.22 14.88 -10.86
N LEU A 76 6.21 15.33 -12.11
CA LEU A 76 6.21 16.76 -12.41
C LEU A 76 4.89 17.43 -11.99
N GLU A 77 3.75 16.79 -12.24
CA GLU A 77 2.43 17.27 -11.80
C GLU A 77 2.39 17.45 -10.29
N GLU A 78 2.90 16.47 -9.55
CA GLU A 78 2.96 16.50 -8.07
C GLU A 78 3.92 17.58 -7.57
N LEU A 79 5.10 17.71 -8.16
CA LEU A 79 6.07 18.76 -7.80
C LEU A 79 5.49 20.17 -8.02
N SER A 80 4.71 20.34 -9.09
CA SER A 80 4.01 21.61 -9.35
C SER A 80 2.97 21.92 -8.27
N LYS A 81 2.20 20.92 -7.84
CA LYS A 81 1.25 21.05 -6.70
C LYS A 81 1.97 21.36 -5.39
N GLU A 82 3.11 20.71 -5.16
CA GLU A 82 3.95 20.94 -3.98
C GLU A 82 4.44 22.41 -3.92
N ILE A 83 4.97 22.93 -5.03
CA ILE A 83 5.41 24.32 -5.11
C ILE A 83 4.25 25.26 -4.78
N LEU A 84 3.08 25.03 -5.37
CA LEU A 84 1.90 25.86 -5.12
C LEU A 84 1.44 25.79 -3.65
N SER A 85 1.49 24.60 -3.02
CA SER A 85 1.11 24.44 -1.62
C SER A 85 2.13 25.09 -0.67
N LYS A 86 3.42 25.00 -0.98
CA LYS A 86 4.50 25.57 -0.15
C LYS A 86 4.52 27.09 -0.15
N PHE A 87 4.16 27.71 -1.27
CA PHE A 87 4.15 29.16 -1.42
C PHE A 87 2.74 29.77 -1.40
N GLY A 88 1.71 28.95 -1.26
CA GLY A 88 0.34 29.37 -1.01
C GLY A 88 0.22 30.03 0.37
N ARG A 89 -0.70 31.00 0.50
CA ARG A 89 -0.87 31.79 1.72
C ARG A 89 -1.66 31.11 2.85
N ASP A 90 -2.09 29.86 2.65
CA ASP A 90 -2.83 29.09 3.66
C ASP A 90 -1.87 28.23 4.49
N ASP A 91 -1.86 28.44 5.80
CA ASP A 91 -0.94 27.81 6.76
C ASP A 91 -1.22 26.32 7.02
N GLU A 92 -2.36 25.79 6.57
CA GLU A 92 -2.71 24.37 6.69
C GLU A 92 -3.14 23.79 5.32
N PRO A 93 -2.78 22.51 5.02
CA PRO A 93 -3.28 21.84 3.82
C PRO A 93 -4.76 21.51 4.00
N ARG A 94 -5.64 22.46 3.62
CA ARG A 94 -7.10 22.35 3.81
C ARG A 94 -7.80 21.47 2.78
N SER A 95 -7.14 21.13 1.67
CA SER A 95 -7.71 20.28 0.62
C SER A 95 -6.62 19.50 -0.10
N GLY A 96 -6.98 18.36 -0.64
CA GLY A 96 -6.08 17.49 -1.39
C GLY A 96 -6.57 16.05 -1.36
N SER A 97 -5.77 15.13 -1.92
CA SER A 97 -6.04 13.70 -1.85
C SER A 97 -4.80 12.95 -1.39
N ILE A 98 -4.98 11.91 -0.57
CA ILE A 98 -3.94 10.97 -0.17
C ILE A 98 -4.37 9.56 -0.55
N ARG A 99 -3.54 8.87 -1.32
CA ARG A 99 -3.73 7.47 -1.69
C ARG A 99 -2.84 6.60 -0.79
N ILE A 100 -3.47 5.82 0.06
CA ILE A 100 -2.81 5.03 1.10
C ILE A 100 -2.86 3.55 0.73
N GLY A 101 -1.71 2.88 0.77
CA GLY A 101 -1.63 1.44 0.75
C GLY A 101 -1.49 0.87 2.16
N ALA A 102 -2.05 -0.30 2.44
CA ALA A 102 -1.80 -0.96 3.71
C ALA A 102 -1.89 -2.48 3.60
N ILE A 103 -1.07 -3.19 4.37
CA ILE A 103 -1.35 -4.62 4.59
C ILE A 103 -2.68 -4.76 5.32
N GLU A 104 -3.47 -5.75 4.94
CA GLU A 104 -4.87 -5.86 5.35
C GLU A 104 -5.08 -5.91 6.86
N THR A 105 -4.22 -6.62 7.59
CA THR A 105 -4.32 -6.71 9.05
C THR A 105 -4.12 -5.35 9.72
N PHE A 106 -3.18 -4.54 9.23
CA PHE A 106 -2.97 -3.17 9.72
C PHE A 106 -4.10 -2.24 9.32
N ALA A 107 -4.60 -2.37 8.07
CA ALA A 107 -5.75 -1.61 7.60
C ALA A 107 -7.01 -1.85 8.45
N ALA A 108 -7.25 -3.12 8.83
CA ALA A 108 -8.42 -3.52 9.61
C ALA A 108 -8.30 -3.25 11.12
N SER A 109 -7.10 -2.96 11.63
CA SER A 109 -6.88 -2.70 13.06
C SER A 109 -6.53 -1.24 13.34
N ARG A 110 -5.31 -0.82 13.05
CA ARG A 110 -4.74 0.47 13.47
C ARG A 110 -5.02 1.62 12.52
N LEU A 111 -5.01 1.37 11.20
CA LEU A 111 -5.17 2.44 10.22
C LEU A 111 -6.51 3.17 10.37
N VAL A 112 -7.56 2.48 10.78
CA VAL A 112 -8.89 3.08 10.98
C VAL A 112 -8.85 4.20 12.02
N GLU A 113 -8.15 4.00 13.14
CA GLU A 113 -7.99 4.98 14.22
C GLU A 113 -7.17 6.19 13.74
N ILE A 114 -6.06 5.94 13.04
CA ILE A 114 -5.20 6.96 12.43
C ILE A 114 -6.02 7.82 11.46
N LEU A 115 -6.80 7.21 10.58
CA LEU A 115 -7.63 7.91 9.61
C LEU A 115 -8.73 8.71 10.29
N ALA A 116 -9.38 8.15 11.30
CA ALA A 116 -10.42 8.85 12.05
C ALA A 116 -9.86 10.09 12.78
N SER A 117 -8.64 10.02 13.29
CA SER A 117 -7.95 11.16 13.89
C SER A 117 -7.56 12.20 12.85
N PHE A 118 -6.94 11.78 11.75
CA PHE A 118 -6.49 12.66 10.68
C PHE A 118 -7.65 13.41 10.00
N THR A 119 -8.73 12.71 9.64
CA THR A 119 -9.87 13.31 8.94
C THR A 119 -10.67 14.29 9.80
N ARG A 120 -10.61 14.18 11.13
CA ARG A 120 -11.23 15.20 12.02
C ARG A 120 -10.56 16.56 11.90
N THR A 121 -9.25 16.59 11.73
CA THR A 121 -8.46 17.84 11.61
C THR A 121 -8.32 18.29 10.15
N HIS A 122 -8.45 17.36 9.20
CA HIS A 122 -8.28 17.59 7.76
C HIS A 122 -9.52 17.16 6.97
N SER A 123 -10.69 17.71 7.33
CA SER A 123 -11.99 17.28 6.80
C SER A 123 -12.19 17.45 5.28
N SER A 124 -11.39 18.31 4.65
CA SER A 124 -11.44 18.56 3.19
C SER A 124 -10.41 17.74 2.40
N VAL A 125 -9.72 16.82 3.06
CA VAL A 125 -8.78 15.89 2.41
C VAL A 125 -9.52 14.63 2.00
N ASP A 126 -9.44 14.29 0.72
CA ASP A 126 -9.95 13.01 0.21
C ASP A 126 -8.94 11.90 0.49
N VAL A 127 -9.38 10.83 1.13
CA VAL A 127 -8.52 9.70 1.51
C VAL A 127 -9.02 8.44 0.85
N SER A 128 -8.15 7.78 0.09
CA SER A 128 -8.41 6.45 -0.46
C SER A 128 -7.46 5.42 0.13
N VAL A 129 -7.97 4.23 0.41
CA VAL A 129 -7.18 3.12 0.96
C VAL A 129 -7.25 1.91 0.03
N GLU A 130 -6.11 1.37 -0.32
CA GLU A 130 -5.97 0.12 -1.05
C GLU A 130 -5.20 -0.89 -0.22
N THR A 131 -5.68 -2.14 -0.15
CA THR A 131 -4.99 -3.18 0.61
C THR A 131 -4.22 -4.12 -0.29
N GLY A 132 -3.07 -4.61 0.20
CA GLY A 132 -2.23 -5.50 -0.58
C GLY A 132 -1.09 -6.14 0.22
N GLY A 133 -0.35 -7.04 -0.43
CA GLY A 133 0.90 -7.56 0.12
C GLY A 133 2.04 -6.53 0.03
N THR A 134 3.03 -6.64 0.90
CA THR A 134 4.16 -5.71 0.98
C THR A 134 4.83 -5.43 -0.36
N ALA A 135 5.14 -6.44 -1.16
CA ALA A 135 5.81 -6.25 -2.47
C ALA A 135 4.93 -5.48 -3.47
N PHE A 136 3.64 -5.79 -3.52
CA PHE A 136 2.66 -5.09 -4.35
C PHE A 136 2.55 -3.61 -3.96
N LEU A 137 2.51 -3.32 -2.65
CA LEU A 137 2.44 -1.95 -2.14
C LEU A 137 3.71 -1.16 -2.43
N TRP A 138 4.90 -1.78 -2.35
CA TRP A 138 6.16 -1.14 -2.75
C TRP A 138 6.13 -0.71 -4.21
N GLU A 139 5.71 -1.62 -5.09
CA GLU A 139 5.63 -1.34 -6.52
C GLU A 139 4.69 -0.15 -6.81
N LYS A 140 3.53 -0.12 -6.17
CA LYS A 140 2.56 0.98 -6.33
C LYS A 140 3.08 2.32 -5.82
N VAL A 141 3.80 2.33 -4.71
CA VAL A 141 4.46 3.55 -4.22
C VAL A 141 5.53 4.02 -5.20
N LEU A 142 6.37 3.11 -5.74
CA LEU A 142 7.39 3.46 -6.75
C LEU A 142 6.78 4.02 -8.03
N LYS A 143 5.62 3.50 -8.45
CA LYS A 143 4.89 3.99 -9.63
C LYS A 143 4.07 5.26 -9.36
N SER A 144 4.12 5.85 -8.16
CA SER A 144 3.27 6.96 -7.75
C SER A 144 1.75 6.69 -7.85
N GLU A 145 1.35 5.42 -7.84
CA GLU A 145 -0.05 5.03 -7.75
C GLU A 145 -0.58 5.17 -6.31
N LEU A 146 0.32 5.04 -5.33
CA LEU A 146 0.08 5.33 -3.91
C LEU A 146 1.05 6.42 -3.43
N ASP A 147 0.61 7.23 -2.49
CA ASP A 147 1.43 8.29 -1.90
C ASP A 147 2.23 7.78 -0.71
N VAL A 148 1.60 6.93 0.11
CA VAL A 148 2.23 6.21 1.22
C VAL A 148 1.74 4.76 1.25
N ALA A 149 2.51 3.88 1.91
CA ALA A 149 2.01 2.55 2.25
C ALA A 149 2.53 2.08 3.61
N PHE A 150 1.70 1.27 4.30
CA PHE A 150 2.04 0.58 5.53
C PHE A 150 2.36 -0.88 5.22
N VAL A 151 3.58 -1.28 5.51
CA VAL A 151 4.15 -2.57 5.11
C VAL A 151 4.82 -3.28 6.29
N SER A 152 4.88 -4.61 6.25
CA SER A 152 5.44 -5.44 7.33
C SER A 152 6.93 -5.73 7.19
N ARG A 153 7.62 -5.07 6.27
CA ARG A 153 9.06 -5.22 6.04
C ARG A 153 9.61 -4.00 5.33
N ARG A 154 10.81 -3.57 5.71
CA ARG A 154 11.55 -2.50 5.01
C ARG A 154 11.87 -2.91 3.58
N ALA A 155 11.80 -1.96 2.66
CA ALA A 155 12.28 -2.15 1.30
C ALA A 155 13.82 -2.11 1.25
N ASN A 156 14.44 -1.32 2.14
CA ASN A 156 15.87 -1.02 2.16
C ASN A 156 16.36 -0.42 0.83
N GLU A 157 15.51 0.37 0.19
CA GLU A 157 15.79 1.03 -1.08
C GLU A 157 15.99 2.53 -0.86
N PRO A 158 17.05 3.14 -1.41
CA PRO A 158 17.33 4.58 -1.25
C PRO A 158 16.19 5.48 -1.75
N ALA A 159 15.36 4.99 -2.68
CA ALA A 159 14.24 5.71 -3.23
C ALA A 159 13.10 5.93 -2.23
N PHE A 160 13.05 5.14 -1.14
CA PHE A 160 12.02 5.27 -0.13
C PHE A 160 12.45 6.13 1.05
N PHE A 161 11.52 6.90 1.57
CA PHE A 161 11.45 7.27 2.97
C PHE A 161 10.79 6.12 3.72
N GLU A 162 11.38 5.68 4.81
CA GLU A 162 10.88 4.56 5.61
C GLU A 162 10.91 4.93 7.09
N GLU A 163 9.78 4.86 7.74
CA GLU A 163 9.66 5.13 9.17
C GLU A 163 8.90 4.00 9.85
N LYS A 164 9.44 3.48 10.95
CA LYS A 164 8.74 2.50 11.77
C LYS A 164 7.59 3.16 12.51
N ILE A 165 6.36 2.70 12.27
CA ILE A 165 5.15 3.29 12.86
C ILE A 165 4.62 2.46 14.01
N PHE A 166 4.67 1.14 13.90
CA PHE A 166 4.03 0.24 14.85
C PHE A 166 4.84 -1.04 15.01
N GLU A 167 4.70 -1.68 16.16
CA GLU A 167 5.22 -3.02 16.43
C GLU A 167 4.08 -3.90 16.94
N ASP A 168 3.98 -5.11 16.42
CA ASP A 168 2.95 -6.08 16.75
C ASP A 168 3.56 -7.46 17.04
N GLU A 169 2.77 -8.34 17.59
CA GLU A 169 3.13 -9.72 17.81
C GLU A 169 2.31 -10.65 16.93
N LEU A 170 3.00 -11.59 16.30
CA LEU A 170 2.36 -12.69 15.58
C LEU A 170 2.01 -13.81 16.55
N VAL A 171 0.79 -14.29 16.46
CA VAL A 171 0.31 -15.46 17.19
C VAL A 171 -0.29 -16.47 16.23
N VAL A 172 -0.12 -17.75 16.56
CA VAL A 172 -0.75 -18.84 15.83
C VAL A 172 -2.12 -19.10 16.45
N ILE A 173 -3.15 -19.18 15.61
CA ILE A 173 -4.50 -19.53 16.03
C ILE A 173 -4.83 -20.96 15.66
N SER A 174 -5.53 -21.65 16.58
CA SER A 174 -6.07 -22.99 16.37
C SER A 174 -7.42 -23.14 17.08
N ARG A 175 -8.27 -24.02 16.57
CA ARG A 175 -9.45 -24.48 17.28
C ARG A 175 -9.07 -25.45 18.41
N ASP A 176 -8.00 -26.23 18.22
CA ASP A 176 -7.62 -27.30 19.11
C ASP A 176 -6.74 -26.75 20.24
N LYS A 177 -6.99 -27.25 21.48
CA LYS A 177 -6.24 -26.87 22.66
C LYS A 177 -4.96 -27.70 22.75
N ALA A 178 -3.85 -27.03 23.08
CA ALA A 178 -2.58 -27.67 23.39
C ALA A 178 -1.86 -26.87 24.48
N GLY A 179 -0.83 -27.42 25.06
CA GLY A 179 -0.01 -26.74 26.08
C GLY A 179 0.84 -25.63 25.47
N CYS A 180 1.36 -25.85 24.27
CA CYS A 180 2.14 -24.88 23.49
C CYS A 180 2.01 -25.19 22.00
N LEU A 181 2.64 -24.36 21.15
CA LEU A 181 2.63 -24.55 19.70
C LEU A 181 3.29 -25.88 19.28
N ASP A 182 4.39 -26.25 19.92
CA ASP A 182 5.11 -27.48 19.60
C ASP A 182 4.27 -28.73 19.95
N ASP A 183 3.52 -28.72 21.06
CA ASP A 183 2.56 -29.77 21.41
C ASP A 183 1.44 -29.89 20.36
N LEU A 184 0.90 -28.76 19.90
CA LEU A 184 -0.11 -28.73 18.87
C LEU A 184 0.41 -29.33 17.55
N VAL A 185 1.64 -28.96 17.19
CA VAL A 185 2.35 -29.48 16.01
C VAL A 185 2.59 -30.98 16.10
N ALA A 186 2.99 -31.50 17.28
CA ALA A 186 3.28 -32.89 17.49
C ALA A 186 2.01 -33.77 17.49
N ALA A 187 0.89 -33.25 17.97
CA ALA A 187 -0.35 -34.00 18.17
C ALA A 187 -1.05 -34.42 16.86
N ASP A 188 -0.99 -33.60 15.80
CA ASP A 188 -1.68 -33.87 14.52
C ASP A 188 -0.79 -33.65 13.28
N ASN A 189 0.37 -34.27 13.31
CA ASN A 189 1.45 -34.11 12.35
C ASN A 189 1.07 -34.43 10.88
N ALA A 190 0.00 -35.18 10.64
CA ALA A 190 -0.37 -35.67 9.31
C ALA A 190 -1.50 -34.87 8.63
N ARG A 191 -2.25 -34.04 9.36
CA ARG A 191 -3.49 -33.40 8.86
C ARG A 191 -3.48 -31.89 8.94
N LEU A 192 -2.54 -31.28 9.65
CA LEU A 192 -2.51 -29.84 9.82
C LEU A 192 -2.30 -29.12 8.47
N LYS A 193 -3.11 -28.09 8.26
CA LYS A 193 -3.02 -27.19 7.14
C LYS A 193 -2.73 -25.79 7.66
N ILE A 194 -2.03 -25.00 6.87
CA ILE A 194 -1.81 -23.58 7.18
C ILE A 194 -2.75 -22.77 6.29
N PHE A 195 -3.71 -22.09 6.89
CA PHE A 195 -4.57 -21.17 6.18
C PHE A 195 -3.90 -19.81 6.07
N VAL A 196 -3.90 -19.28 4.86
CA VAL A 196 -3.32 -17.98 4.54
C VAL A 196 -4.34 -17.16 3.76
N GLN A 197 -4.29 -15.85 3.90
CA GLN A 197 -5.14 -15.01 3.11
C GLN A 197 -4.71 -15.04 1.64
N ARG A 198 -3.41 -14.90 1.38
CA ARG A 198 -2.81 -14.97 0.05
C ARG A 198 -1.45 -15.64 0.09
N ASN A 199 -1.00 -16.17 -1.02
CA ASN A 199 0.35 -16.71 -1.14
C ASN A 199 1.40 -15.59 -0.99
N GLY A 200 2.55 -15.93 -0.42
CA GLY A 200 3.64 -14.98 -0.21
C GLY A 200 3.46 -14.05 1.01
N CYS A 201 2.54 -14.40 1.94
CA CYS A 201 2.38 -13.67 3.19
C CYS A 201 3.65 -13.76 4.05
N SER A 202 4.21 -12.61 4.44
CA SER A 202 5.43 -12.52 5.26
C SER A 202 5.25 -13.12 6.66
N PHE A 203 4.04 -13.08 7.21
CA PHE A 203 3.73 -13.66 8.50
C PHE A 203 3.79 -15.19 8.45
N THR A 204 3.19 -15.77 7.41
CA THR A 204 3.23 -17.22 7.20
C THR A 204 4.66 -17.73 6.97
N ALA A 205 5.51 -16.94 6.32
CA ALA A 205 6.92 -17.28 6.16
C ALA A 205 7.61 -17.46 7.52
N ARG A 206 7.34 -16.60 8.51
CA ARG A 206 7.89 -16.72 9.87
C ARG A 206 7.43 -17.99 10.59
N LEU A 207 6.15 -18.34 10.46
CA LEU A 207 5.64 -19.62 10.98
C LEU A 207 6.33 -20.81 10.31
N THR A 208 6.43 -20.81 8.98
CA THR A 208 7.06 -21.93 8.26
C THR A 208 8.56 -22.04 8.53
N ASP A 209 9.25 -20.93 8.79
CA ASP A 209 10.65 -20.94 9.21
C ASP A 209 10.82 -21.56 10.60
N HIS A 210 9.96 -21.19 11.56
CA HIS A 210 9.93 -21.83 12.87
C HIS A 210 9.68 -23.34 12.76
N LEU A 211 8.65 -23.74 12.03
CA LEU A 211 8.32 -25.16 11.82
C LEU A 211 9.45 -25.95 11.17
N ARG A 212 10.20 -25.33 10.26
CA ARG A 212 11.38 -25.96 9.65
C ARG A 212 12.51 -26.16 10.66
N GLU A 213 12.75 -25.19 11.56
CA GLU A 213 13.78 -25.30 12.61
C GLU A 213 13.44 -26.39 13.64
N THR A 214 12.17 -26.60 13.95
CA THR A 214 11.72 -27.67 14.85
C THR A 214 11.68 -29.05 14.20
N GLY A 215 12.02 -29.14 12.91
CA GLY A 215 11.96 -30.40 12.16
C GLY A 215 10.54 -30.88 11.83
N ALA A 216 9.55 -29.99 11.96
CA ALA A 216 8.17 -30.31 11.59
C ALA A 216 8.03 -30.58 10.09
N PRO A 217 7.11 -31.47 9.67
CA PRO A 217 6.89 -31.74 8.26
C PRO A 217 6.37 -30.48 7.54
N LYS A 218 6.55 -30.44 6.24
CA LYS A 218 6.01 -29.37 5.41
C LYS A 218 4.51 -29.54 5.24
N TRP A 219 3.75 -28.61 5.79
CA TRP A 219 2.29 -28.61 5.66
C TRP A 219 1.79 -27.85 4.44
N PRO A 220 0.66 -28.29 3.85
CA PRO A 220 0.05 -27.59 2.74
C PRO A 220 -0.50 -26.25 3.19
N MET A 221 -0.26 -25.21 2.37
CA MET A 221 -0.83 -23.88 2.55
C MET A 221 -2.08 -23.72 1.68
N HIS A 222 -3.15 -23.22 2.28
CA HIS A 222 -4.43 -22.97 1.62
C HIS A 222 -4.75 -21.47 1.63
N ALA A 223 -4.73 -20.83 0.47
CA ALA A 223 -5.13 -19.44 0.33
C ALA A 223 -6.66 -19.34 0.25
N VAL A 224 -7.26 -18.53 1.11
CA VAL A 224 -8.73 -18.38 1.23
C VAL A 224 -9.23 -16.96 0.92
N GLY A 225 -8.36 -16.06 0.52
CA GLY A 225 -8.69 -14.75 -0.05
C GLY A 225 -9.00 -13.65 0.97
N THR A 226 -9.59 -13.94 2.13
CA THR A 226 -9.97 -12.96 3.15
C THR A 226 -9.46 -13.34 4.54
N LEU A 227 -9.32 -12.36 5.43
CA LEU A 227 -8.92 -12.60 6.82
C LEU A 227 -10.01 -13.35 7.60
N GLU A 228 -11.27 -13.03 7.37
CA GLU A 228 -12.43 -13.73 7.93
C GLU A 228 -12.50 -15.18 7.46
N GLY A 229 -12.16 -15.43 6.18
CA GLY A 229 -12.05 -16.78 5.62
C GLY A 229 -10.95 -17.59 6.29
N VAL A 230 -9.80 -16.98 6.62
CA VAL A 230 -8.72 -17.61 7.40
C VAL A 230 -9.23 -18.02 8.78
N ILE A 231 -9.80 -17.07 9.54
CA ILE A 231 -10.33 -17.33 10.90
C ILE A 231 -11.44 -18.39 10.84
N GLY A 232 -12.37 -18.29 9.90
CA GLY A 232 -13.47 -19.24 9.71
C GLY A 232 -12.98 -20.65 9.41
N SER A 233 -11.94 -20.80 8.58
CA SER A 233 -11.33 -22.10 8.26
C SER A 233 -10.66 -22.74 9.47
N VAL A 234 -9.94 -21.97 10.28
CA VAL A 234 -9.35 -22.44 11.54
C VAL A 234 -10.44 -22.84 12.53
N ARG A 235 -11.47 -22.00 12.69
CA ARG A 235 -12.60 -22.29 13.59
C ARG A 235 -13.37 -23.54 13.19
N ALA A 236 -13.45 -23.86 11.92
CA ALA A 236 -14.02 -25.12 11.43
C ALA A 236 -13.16 -26.35 11.72
N GLY A 237 -11.97 -26.21 12.30
CA GLY A 237 -11.04 -27.29 12.62
C GLY A 237 -10.21 -27.75 11.42
N GLY A 238 -10.05 -26.89 10.41
CA GLY A 238 -9.30 -27.22 9.19
C GLY A 238 -7.78 -27.16 9.35
N GLY A 239 -7.25 -26.55 10.42
CA GLY A 239 -5.81 -26.35 10.64
C GLY A 239 -5.50 -25.12 11.47
N ILE A 240 -4.38 -24.47 11.17
CA ILE A 240 -3.88 -23.31 11.88
C ILE A 240 -3.67 -22.10 10.93
N ALA A 241 -3.53 -20.92 11.53
CA ALA A 241 -3.07 -19.72 10.82
C ALA A 241 -2.21 -18.86 11.75
N VAL A 242 -1.42 -17.96 11.17
CA VAL A 242 -0.65 -16.96 11.92
C VAL A 242 -1.13 -15.57 11.54
N LEU A 243 -1.49 -14.78 12.56
CA LEU A 243 -2.04 -13.43 12.40
C LEU A 243 -1.48 -12.50 13.49
N PRO A 244 -1.47 -11.18 13.26
CA PRO A 244 -1.12 -10.21 14.28
C PRO A 244 -2.12 -10.20 15.44
N ARG A 245 -1.62 -10.07 16.65
CA ARG A 245 -2.43 -10.02 17.88
C ARG A 245 -3.42 -8.86 17.85
N SER A 246 -2.97 -7.67 17.46
CA SER A 246 -3.83 -6.48 17.39
C SER A 246 -5.05 -6.67 16.48
N TYR A 247 -4.92 -7.41 15.39
CA TYR A 247 -6.04 -7.73 14.51
C TYR A 247 -7.00 -8.74 15.18
N LEU A 248 -6.47 -9.78 15.82
CA LEU A 248 -7.28 -10.82 16.46
C LEU A 248 -8.11 -10.29 17.64
N GLU A 249 -7.61 -9.31 18.36
CA GLU A 249 -8.33 -8.64 19.46
C GLU A 249 -9.62 -7.95 18.96
N LEU A 250 -9.60 -7.44 17.72
CA LEU A 250 -10.74 -6.79 17.09
C LEU A 250 -11.64 -7.77 16.30
N ALA A 251 -11.15 -8.96 15.97
CA ALA A 251 -11.86 -9.93 15.14
C ALA A 251 -12.84 -10.79 15.96
N PRO A 252 -14.17 -10.57 15.86
CA PRO A 252 -15.14 -11.32 16.67
C PRO A 252 -15.06 -12.83 16.50
N GLY A 253 -14.70 -13.29 15.28
CA GLY A 253 -14.57 -14.71 14.96
C GLY A 253 -13.36 -15.42 15.60
N ALA A 254 -12.43 -14.68 16.21
CA ALA A 254 -11.23 -15.23 16.85
C ALA A 254 -11.43 -15.55 18.34
N ARG A 255 -12.52 -15.11 18.97
CA ARG A 255 -12.74 -15.22 20.43
C ARG A 255 -12.72 -16.65 20.98
N ASP A 256 -13.14 -17.60 20.17
CA ASP A 256 -13.23 -19.02 20.56
C ASP A 256 -12.01 -19.84 20.12
N LEU A 257 -10.96 -19.18 19.63
CA LEU A 257 -9.73 -19.82 19.18
C LEU A 257 -8.65 -19.77 20.25
N TRP A 258 -7.84 -20.82 20.30
CA TRP A 258 -6.64 -20.85 21.11
C TRP A 258 -5.52 -20.10 20.40
N LEU A 259 -4.80 -19.27 21.16
CA LEU A 259 -3.68 -18.49 20.69
C LEU A 259 -2.38 -19.09 21.22
N PHE A 260 -1.43 -19.34 20.32
CA PHE A 260 -0.11 -19.88 20.65
C PHE A 260 0.95 -18.88 20.24
N GLU A 261 1.86 -18.60 21.16
CA GLU A 261 2.95 -17.68 20.90
C GLU A 261 4.04 -18.35 20.04
N LEU A 262 4.56 -17.60 19.09
CA LEU A 262 5.79 -17.95 18.39
C LEU A 262 7.02 -17.61 19.28
N PRO A 263 8.15 -18.30 19.11
CA PRO A 263 9.42 -17.87 19.70
C PRO A 263 9.74 -16.42 19.35
N GLU A 264 10.39 -15.70 20.25
CA GLU A 264 10.62 -14.26 20.16
C GLU A 264 11.18 -13.80 18.79
N LYS A 265 12.13 -14.55 18.22
CA LYS A 265 12.73 -14.23 16.93
C LYS A 265 11.76 -14.26 15.74
N PHE A 266 10.61 -14.95 15.86
CA PHE A 266 9.58 -15.04 14.82
C PHE A 266 8.33 -14.25 15.15
N ARG A 267 8.13 -13.91 16.43
CA ARG A 267 6.92 -13.30 16.96
C ARG A 267 6.78 -11.83 16.56
N ARG A 268 7.83 -11.02 16.73
CA ARG A 268 7.76 -9.57 16.54
C ARG A 268 7.66 -9.22 15.06
N VAL A 269 6.72 -8.37 14.73
CA VAL A 269 6.57 -7.78 13.39
C VAL A 269 6.52 -6.26 13.51
N GLU A 270 7.31 -5.61 12.69
CA GLU A 270 7.35 -4.15 12.60
C GLU A 270 6.57 -3.69 11.38
N ILE A 271 5.77 -2.64 11.55
CA ILE A 271 5.05 -1.98 10.48
C ILE A 271 5.77 -0.67 10.15
N TYR A 272 6.11 -0.53 8.90
CA TYR A 272 6.78 0.64 8.36
C TYR A 272 5.83 1.43 7.48
N LEU A 273 5.81 2.73 7.65
CA LEU A 273 5.29 3.65 6.67
C LEU A 273 6.39 3.87 5.63
N ILE A 274 6.05 3.69 4.37
CA ILE A 274 6.93 3.99 3.24
C ILE A 274 6.29 5.03 2.33
N ALA A 275 7.11 5.89 1.78
CA ALA A 275 6.73 6.83 0.71
C ALA A 275 7.94 7.06 -0.20
N GLN A 276 7.75 7.63 -1.38
CA GLN A 276 8.88 8.05 -2.17
C GLN A 276 9.64 9.18 -1.48
N ARG A 277 10.95 9.07 -1.34
CA ARG A 277 11.80 10.04 -0.61
C ARG A 277 11.69 11.47 -1.13
N TRP A 278 11.53 11.64 -2.43
CA TRP A 278 11.41 12.94 -3.05
C TRP A 278 10.05 13.65 -2.77
N LYS A 279 9.04 12.89 -2.31
CA LYS A 279 7.73 13.45 -1.90
C LYS A 279 7.79 14.14 -0.53
N PHE A 280 8.88 14.01 0.21
CA PHE A 280 9.06 14.70 1.48
C PHE A 280 9.91 15.97 1.32
N PRO A 281 9.45 17.12 1.87
CA PRO A 281 8.24 17.29 2.70
C PRO A 281 7.06 17.92 1.93
N ILE A 282 6.18 17.13 1.34
CA ILE A 282 4.88 17.63 0.92
C ILE A 282 4.05 17.88 2.19
N ARG A 283 3.56 19.10 2.42
CA ARG A 283 2.86 19.49 3.67
C ARG A 283 1.76 18.52 4.08
N LEU A 284 0.91 18.08 3.13
CA LEU A 284 -0.20 17.18 3.41
C LEU A 284 0.30 15.79 3.83
N LEU A 285 1.31 15.28 3.14
CA LEU A 285 1.91 13.99 3.45
C LEU A 285 2.66 14.03 4.77
N ASP A 286 3.38 15.12 5.04
CA ASP A 286 4.07 15.34 6.31
C ASP A 286 3.06 15.42 7.46
N ALA A 287 1.96 16.17 7.31
CA ALA A 287 0.89 16.23 8.31
C ALA A 287 0.28 14.84 8.60
N PHE A 288 0.09 14.03 7.56
CA PHE A 288 -0.38 12.66 7.73
C PHE A 288 0.65 11.77 8.47
N VAL A 289 1.93 11.86 8.09
CA VAL A 289 3.01 11.13 8.78
C VAL A 289 3.13 11.55 10.23
N GLN A 290 3.06 12.86 10.55
CA GLN A 290 3.07 13.35 11.93
C GLN A 290 1.87 12.83 12.73
N SER A 291 0.68 12.74 12.11
CA SER A 291 -0.49 12.12 12.73
C SER A 291 -0.24 10.63 13.05
N CYS A 292 0.38 9.89 12.11
CA CYS A 292 0.75 8.49 12.35
C CYS A 292 1.78 8.32 13.48
N LEU A 293 2.70 9.27 13.61
CA LEU A 293 3.73 9.26 14.65
C LEU A 293 3.19 9.65 16.03
N ALA A 294 2.22 10.56 16.09
CA ALA A 294 1.56 10.95 17.33
C ALA A 294 0.75 9.80 17.95
N ASP A 295 0.19 8.92 17.13
CA ASP A 295 -0.56 7.73 17.55
C ASP A 295 0.34 6.56 18.01
N ARG A 296 1.66 6.73 18.08
CA ARG A 296 2.62 5.71 18.57
C ARG A 296 2.50 5.40 20.07
N ALA A 297 1.82 6.22 20.85
CA ALA A 297 1.61 5.94 22.27
C ALA A 297 0.84 4.60 22.39
N PRO A 298 1.30 3.66 23.27
CA PRO A 298 0.51 2.47 23.55
C PRO A 298 -0.83 2.97 24.10
N THR A 299 -1.88 2.73 23.35
CA THR A 299 -3.23 2.87 23.89
C THR A 299 -3.32 1.79 24.96
N ASP A 300 -3.13 2.17 26.22
CA ASP A 300 -3.57 1.37 27.35
C ASP A 300 -5.08 1.15 27.16
N LEU A 301 -5.42 0.10 26.44
CA LEU A 301 -6.77 -0.42 26.39
C LEU A 301 -7.10 -0.89 27.81
N ARG A 302 -7.61 0.04 28.63
CA ARG A 302 -8.34 -0.34 29.84
C ARG A 302 -9.57 -1.12 29.40
N LEU A 303 -9.52 -2.44 29.64
CA LEU A 303 -10.69 -3.29 29.70
C LEU A 303 -11.68 -2.80 30.76
#